data_7464a6fa6ba63649e3dab292674c20b7
#
_entry.id   7464a6fa6ba63649e3dab292674c20b7
#
_cell.length_a   1.000
_cell.length_b   1.000
_cell.length_c   1.000
_cell.angle_alpha   90.00
_cell.angle_beta   90.00
_cell.angle_gamma   90.00
#
_symmetry.space_group_name_H-M   'P 1'
#
loop_
_entity.id
_entity.type
_entity.pdbx_description
1 polymer ?
#
loop_
_entity_poly.entity_id
_entity_poly.type
_entity_poly.pdbx_seq_one_letter_code
_entity_poly.pdbx_strand_id
1 'polypeptide(L)'
;MQRIANSKSVEDVSPFGRAKLFLAFSRGLQAFISIAQPGLAAVIALVAIPDWDIVAIGFIAAWAGNNAAFAINDLLDVELDKRRFKHLREFKGFDIDTALVRHPLAQGFLSYKAGVLWILISSLIAVVGAYLLNPWCVVLFVIALCLEMYYCKLSQVSAWKFLITGVMVAVGAMAGWVAVVDEVALVPALVFFIWIAAWEIGGRNIVNDWSDIEEDIYLGIKTVPVVYGHKVAGWLILFFLLVAVGCSLLIGPLLNLNGIYLAGALIEGWYALLYPTIKLLKNPAPEVAITLFNRASLYPLVMLTIVVISLYLPPLL
;
A
#
# COMPACT_ATOMS: atom_id res chain seq x y z
N MET A 1 22.77 4.38 13.25
CA MET A 1 22.98 2.93 12.97
C MET A 1 24.01 2.68 11.86
N GLN A 2 25.07 3.44 11.83
CA GLN A 2 26.13 3.44 10.77
C GLN A 2 27.30 2.45 11.00
N ARG A 3 27.15 1.39 11.80
CA ARG A 3 28.27 0.49 12.14
C ARG A 3 28.12 -0.96 11.64
N ILE A 4 27.32 -1.23 10.60
CA ILE A 4 27.32 -2.56 9.96
C ILE A 4 28.01 -2.53 8.59
N ALA A 5 28.57 -1.41 8.19
CA ALA A 5 29.26 -1.26 6.91
C ALA A 5 30.70 -1.81 6.89
N ASN A 6 31.17 -2.54 7.89
CA ASN A 6 32.46 -3.24 7.88
C ASN A 6 32.26 -4.74 7.97
N SER A 7 32.32 -5.42 6.84
CA SER A 7 32.80 -6.81 6.62
C SER A 7 32.25 -7.89 7.56
N LYS A 8 30.93 -8.13 7.61
CA LYS A 8 30.45 -9.46 7.94
C LYS A 8 29.80 -10.05 6.68
N SER A 9 30.33 -11.18 6.20
CA SER A 9 29.70 -11.97 5.16
C SER A 9 28.26 -12.32 5.58
N VAL A 10 27.36 -12.48 4.61
CA VAL A 10 25.95 -12.89 4.84
C VAL A 10 25.84 -14.15 5.73
N GLU A 11 26.90 -14.93 5.84
CA GLU A 11 27.01 -16.16 6.63
C GLU A 11 27.04 -15.94 8.15
N ASP A 12 27.46 -14.77 8.64
CA ASP A 12 27.58 -14.45 10.08
C ASP A 12 26.31 -13.84 10.70
N VAL A 13 25.21 -13.71 9.93
CA VAL A 13 23.96 -13.15 10.45
C VAL A 13 23.14 -14.21 11.17
N SER A 14 22.78 -13.94 12.42
CA SER A 14 21.91 -14.85 13.20
C SER A 14 20.59 -15.15 12.47
N PRO A 15 19.91 -16.31 12.73
CA PRO A 15 18.60 -16.61 12.14
C PRO A 15 17.58 -15.49 12.27
N PHE A 16 17.55 -14.81 13.41
CA PHE A 16 16.69 -13.64 13.66
C PHE A 16 17.08 -12.44 12.78
N GLY A 17 18.38 -12.24 12.54
CA GLY A 17 18.88 -11.23 11.62
C GLY A 17 18.48 -11.52 10.17
N ARG A 18 18.52 -12.80 9.75
CA ARG A 18 18.07 -13.23 8.42
C ARG A 18 16.58 -13.01 8.21
N ALA A 19 15.73 -13.36 9.20
CA ALA A 19 14.30 -13.09 9.14
C ALA A 19 14.00 -11.58 8.95
N LYS A 20 14.72 -10.73 9.67
CA LYS A 20 14.60 -9.26 9.51
C LYS A 20 14.96 -8.78 8.09
N LEU A 21 15.94 -9.41 7.43
CA LEU A 21 16.30 -9.06 6.06
C LEU A 21 15.19 -9.43 5.05
N PHE A 22 14.53 -10.58 5.23
CA PHE A 22 13.38 -10.94 4.39
C PHE A 22 12.18 -10.03 4.63
N LEU A 23 11.90 -9.67 5.89
CA LEU A 23 10.87 -8.67 6.20
C LEU A 23 11.22 -7.29 5.61
N ALA A 24 12.48 -6.90 5.63
CA ALA A 24 12.95 -5.66 5.01
C ALA A 24 12.79 -5.71 3.48
N PHE A 25 13.11 -6.84 2.84
CA PHE A 25 12.93 -7.07 1.41
C PHE A 25 11.47 -7.00 0.96
N SER A 26 10.54 -7.37 1.84
CA SER A 26 9.09 -7.29 1.61
C SER A 26 8.45 -6.02 2.18
N ARG A 27 9.23 -5.01 2.61
CA ARG A 27 8.70 -3.82 3.30
C ARG A 27 7.72 -4.21 4.42
N GLY A 28 8.14 -5.13 5.30
CA GLY A 28 7.29 -5.93 6.18
C GLY A 28 6.27 -5.16 7.03
N LEU A 29 6.60 -3.94 7.51
CA LEU A 29 5.65 -3.10 8.22
C LEU A 29 4.53 -2.62 7.28
N GLN A 30 4.89 -2.18 6.08
CA GLN A 30 3.94 -1.74 5.06
C GLN A 30 3.08 -2.91 4.58
N ALA A 31 3.68 -4.08 4.32
CA ALA A 31 2.96 -5.30 3.95
C ALA A 31 1.92 -5.69 5.02
N PHE A 32 2.28 -5.55 6.30
CA PHE A 32 1.37 -5.82 7.42
C PHE A 32 0.19 -4.84 7.47
N ILE A 33 0.45 -3.54 7.35
CA ILE A 33 -0.59 -2.51 7.37
C ILE A 33 -1.52 -2.66 6.15
N SER A 34 -0.99 -3.09 5.01
CA SER A 34 -1.76 -3.27 3.78
C SER A 34 -2.81 -4.39 3.86
N ILE A 35 -2.76 -5.28 4.87
CA ILE A 35 -3.82 -6.27 5.13
C ILE A 35 -5.16 -5.58 5.45
N ALA A 36 -5.11 -4.35 5.98
CA ALA A 36 -6.32 -3.61 6.31
C ALA A 36 -7.21 -3.33 5.09
N GLN A 37 -6.66 -3.25 3.87
CA GLN A 37 -7.43 -2.95 2.65
C GLN A 37 -8.39 -4.09 2.27
N PRO A 38 -7.96 -5.36 2.08
CA PRO A 38 -8.87 -6.45 1.86
C PRO A 38 -9.73 -6.75 3.10
N GLY A 39 -9.23 -6.52 4.32
CA GLY A 39 -10.02 -6.62 5.54
C GLY A 39 -11.20 -5.63 5.56
N LEU A 40 -10.93 -4.37 5.19
CA LEU A 40 -11.96 -3.34 5.05
C LEU A 40 -12.99 -3.71 3.97
N ALA A 41 -12.53 -4.25 2.83
CA ALA A 41 -13.40 -4.74 1.77
C ALA A 41 -14.35 -5.83 2.27
N ALA A 42 -13.84 -6.82 3.00
CA ALA A 42 -14.62 -7.94 3.52
C ALA A 42 -15.69 -7.47 4.52
N VAL A 43 -15.33 -6.60 5.48
CA VAL A 43 -16.27 -6.08 6.48
C VAL A 43 -17.35 -5.21 5.84
N ILE A 44 -16.99 -4.37 4.85
CA ILE A 44 -17.94 -3.53 4.10
C ILE A 44 -18.87 -4.40 3.24
N ALA A 45 -18.35 -5.43 2.56
CA ALA A 45 -19.15 -6.30 1.70
C ALA A 45 -20.25 -7.06 2.49
N LEU A 46 -19.92 -7.52 3.69
CA LEU A 46 -20.85 -8.24 4.57
C LEU A 46 -21.72 -7.32 5.42
N VAL A 47 -21.28 -6.07 5.66
CA VAL A 47 -21.82 -5.21 6.75
C VAL A 47 -21.78 -5.96 8.09
N ALA A 48 -20.79 -6.82 8.25
CA ALA A 48 -20.59 -7.69 9.43
C ALA A 48 -19.11 -8.09 9.52
N ILE A 49 -18.72 -8.68 10.65
CA ILE A 49 -17.38 -9.30 10.77
C ILE A 49 -17.46 -10.70 10.13
N PRO A 50 -16.53 -11.04 9.22
CA PRO A 50 -16.44 -12.40 8.69
C PRO A 50 -16.16 -13.45 9.77
N ASP A 51 -16.48 -14.71 9.49
CA ASP A 51 -16.14 -15.83 10.37
C ASP A 51 -14.63 -15.93 10.60
N TRP A 52 -14.23 -16.42 11.78
CA TRP A 52 -12.84 -16.38 12.23
C TRP A 52 -11.86 -17.20 11.35
N ASP A 53 -12.33 -18.24 10.71
CA ASP A 53 -11.57 -19.03 9.73
C ASP A 53 -11.27 -18.20 8.47
N ILE A 54 -12.26 -17.46 7.96
CA ILE A 54 -12.11 -16.52 6.84
C ILE A 54 -11.10 -15.42 7.22
N VAL A 55 -11.25 -14.83 8.42
CA VAL A 55 -10.33 -13.81 8.92
C VAL A 55 -8.90 -14.36 9.01
N ALA A 56 -8.71 -15.56 9.57
CA ALA A 56 -7.38 -16.15 9.74
C ALA A 56 -6.72 -16.51 8.39
N ILE A 57 -7.45 -17.15 7.48
CA ILE A 57 -6.95 -17.49 6.14
C ILE A 57 -6.69 -16.21 5.35
N GLY A 58 -7.62 -15.24 5.38
CA GLY A 58 -7.50 -13.96 4.69
C GLY A 58 -6.31 -13.14 5.16
N PHE A 59 -6.07 -13.11 6.48
CA PHE A 59 -4.89 -12.46 7.07
C PHE A 59 -3.58 -13.05 6.54
N ILE A 60 -3.44 -14.38 6.57
CA ILE A 60 -2.24 -15.08 6.11
C ILE A 60 -2.05 -14.88 4.59
N ALA A 61 -3.13 -15.03 3.81
CA ALA A 61 -3.09 -14.88 2.36
C ALA A 61 -2.74 -13.45 1.95
N ALA A 62 -3.37 -12.44 2.55
CA ALA A 62 -3.11 -11.02 2.27
C ALA A 62 -1.69 -10.61 2.68
N TRP A 63 -1.22 -11.06 3.86
CA TRP A 63 0.14 -10.80 4.29
C TRP A 63 1.16 -11.42 3.34
N ALA A 64 1.00 -12.67 2.98
CA ALA A 64 1.88 -13.35 2.04
C ALA A 64 1.83 -12.71 0.63
N GLY A 65 0.65 -12.32 0.16
CA GLY A 65 0.47 -11.63 -1.11
C GLY A 65 1.16 -10.27 -1.17
N ASN A 66 1.01 -9.45 -0.13
CA ASN A 66 1.72 -8.18 -0.01
C ASN A 66 3.24 -8.38 0.07
N ASN A 67 3.72 -9.38 0.83
CA ASN A 67 5.14 -9.73 0.86
C ASN A 67 5.66 -10.09 -0.52
N ALA A 68 4.92 -10.88 -1.30
CA ALA A 68 5.31 -11.24 -2.65
C ALA A 68 5.36 -10.01 -3.58
N ALA A 69 4.34 -9.14 -3.55
CA ALA A 69 4.27 -7.95 -4.38
C ALA A 69 5.44 -6.98 -4.12
N PHE A 70 5.69 -6.62 -2.86
CA PHE A 70 6.81 -5.74 -2.51
C PHE A 70 8.18 -6.37 -2.81
N ALA A 71 8.33 -7.68 -2.59
CA ALA A 71 9.57 -8.38 -2.91
C ALA A 71 9.82 -8.47 -4.43
N ILE A 72 8.77 -8.61 -5.25
CA ILE A 72 8.87 -8.55 -6.72
C ILE A 72 9.32 -7.16 -7.17
N ASN A 73 8.76 -6.10 -6.60
CA ASN A 73 9.19 -4.72 -6.87
C ASN A 73 10.70 -4.55 -6.62
N ASP A 74 11.16 -4.89 -5.40
CA ASP A 74 12.58 -4.82 -5.01
C ASP A 74 13.50 -5.69 -5.90
N LEU A 75 12.99 -6.85 -6.38
CA LEU A 75 13.74 -7.74 -7.26
C LEU A 75 13.90 -7.14 -8.68
N LEU A 76 12.84 -6.54 -9.22
CA LEU A 76 12.84 -5.96 -10.56
C LEU A 76 13.64 -4.67 -10.61
N ASP A 77 13.64 -3.89 -9.53
CA ASP A 77 14.32 -2.60 -9.46
C ASP A 77 15.75 -2.69 -8.90
N VAL A 78 16.29 -3.90 -8.68
CA VAL A 78 17.58 -4.13 -8.03
C VAL A 78 18.75 -3.32 -8.66
N GLU A 79 18.82 -3.20 -9.98
CA GLU A 79 19.88 -2.45 -10.66
C GLU A 79 19.67 -0.93 -10.53
N LEU A 80 18.43 -0.48 -10.49
CA LEU A 80 18.06 0.91 -10.25
C LEU A 80 18.41 1.31 -8.81
N ASP A 81 18.08 0.47 -7.86
CA ASP A 81 18.36 0.67 -6.44
C ASP A 81 19.85 0.63 -6.12
N LYS A 82 20.65 -0.20 -6.79
CA LYS A 82 22.12 -0.15 -6.68
C LYS A 82 22.69 1.21 -7.09
N ARG A 83 22.11 1.86 -8.10
CA ARG A 83 22.52 3.22 -8.50
C ARG A 83 22.07 4.25 -7.46
N ARG A 84 20.87 4.09 -6.88
CA ARG A 84 20.34 4.93 -5.82
C ARG A 84 21.28 5.01 -4.63
N PHE A 85 21.81 3.87 -4.13
CA PHE A 85 22.72 3.83 -2.98
C PHE A 85 24.07 4.53 -3.16
N LYS A 86 24.50 4.83 -4.38
CA LYS A 86 25.72 5.58 -4.62
C LYS A 86 25.59 7.08 -4.32
N HIS A 87 24.35 7.60 -4.20
CA HIS A 87 24.07 9.03 -4.09
C HIS A 87 23.11 9.39 -2.94
N LEU A 88 22.74 8.42 -2.08
CA LEU A 88 21.81 8.65 -0.97
C LEU A 88 22.31 9.77 -0.04
N ARG A 89 21.50 10.83 0.07
CA ARG A 89 21.47 11.68 1.26
C ARG A 89 20.68 10.98 2.34
N GLU A 90 21.19 10.91 3.56
CA GLU A 90 20.46 10.37 4.71
C GLU A 90 19.16 11.17 4.91
N PHE A 91 18.02 10.51 4.71
CA PHE A 91 16.73 11.08 5.04
C PHE A 91 16.60 11.22 6.57
N LYS A 92 16.29 12.43 7.06
CA LYS A 92 16.07 12.71 8.47
C LYS A 92 14.58 12.64 8.80
N GLY A 93 14.02 11.44 8.95
CA GLY A 93 12.62 11.28 9.32
C GLY A 93 12.23 9.81 9.46
N PHE A 94 11.03 9.57 10.01
CA PHE A 94 10.41 8.25 10.02
C PHE A 94 9.58 8.09 8.75
N ASP A 95 9.93 7.08 7.98
CA ASP A 95 9.19 6.63 6.81
C ASP A 95 8.76 5.18 7.04
N ILE A 96 7.47 4.90 6.84
CA ILE A 96 6.87 3.60 7.12
C ILE A 96 7.37 2.51 6.15
N ASP A 97 7.71 2.89 4.92
CA ASP A 97 8.25 1.98 3.90
C ASP A 97 9.69 1.58 4.19
N THR A 98 10.45 2.43 4.88
CA THR A 98 11.88 2.25 5.17
C THR A 98 12.17 2.02 6.64
N ALA A 99 11.19 1.60 7.42
CA ALA A 99 11.32 1.31 8.86
C ALA A 99 12.38 0.24 9.18
N LEU A 100 12.74 -0.60 8.19
CA LEU A 100 13.81 -1.59 8.25
C LEU A 100 14.95 -1.22 7.29
N VAL A 101 15.82 -2.19 6.95
CA VAL A 101 16.91 -1.99 5.97
C VAL A 101 16.30 -1.74 4.58
N ARG A 102 16.58 -0.59 3.99
CA ARG A 102 16.08 -0.23 2.65
C ARG A 102 16.77 -1.08 1.59
N HIS A 103 16.02 -1.76 0.71
CA HIS A 103 16.50 -2.57 -0.43
C HIS A 103 17.66 -3.53 -0.11
N PRO A 104 17.49 -4.52 0.78
CA PRO A 104 18.57 -5.39 1.23
C PRO A 104 19.21 -6.21 0.10
N LEU A 105 18.47 -6.50 -0.98
CA LEU A 105 18.99 -7.17 -2.16
C LEU A 105 19.97 -6.29 -2.93
N ALA A 106 19.65 -5.02 -3.15
CA ALA A 106 20.52 -4.07 -3.84
C ALA A 106 21.78 -3.76 -3.05
N GLN A 107 21.72 -3.81 -1.72
CA GLN A 107 22.86 -3.64 -0.83
C GLN A 107 23.72 -4.91 -0.65
N GLY A 108 23.31 -6.06 -1.23
CA GLY A 108 24.05 -7.31 -1.15
C GLY A 108 23.88 -8.07 0.18
N PHE A 109 22.95 -7.65 1.06
CA PHE A 109 22.63 -8.36 2.31
C PHE A 109 21.79 -9.61 2.07
N LEU A 110 21.15 -9.71 0.90
CA LEU A 110 20.33 -10.85 0.49
C LEU A 110 20.80 -11.32 -0.89
N SER A 111 20.91 -12.64 -1.10
CA SER A 111 21.25 -13.18 -2.42
C SER A 111 20.01 -13.17 -3.33
N TYR A 112 20.22 -13.00 -4.64
CA TYR A 112 19.16 -13.04 -5.65
C TYR A 112 18.34 -14.36 -5.56
N LYS A 113 19.00 -15.49 -5.40
CA LYS A 113 18.33 -16.80 -5.26
C LYS A 113 17.43 -16.87 -4.03
N ALA A 114 17.88 -16.32 -2.90
CA ALA A 114 17.09 -16.26 -1.68
C ALA A 114 15.87 -15.32 -1.84
N GLY A 115 16.03 -14.18 -2.53
CA GLY A 115 14.93 -13.28 -2.86
C GLY A 115 13.87 -13.96 -3.74
N VAL A 116 14.28 -14.67 -4.81
CA VAL A 116 13.36 -15.42 -5.68
C VAL A 116 12.65 -16.52 -4.89
N LEU A 117 13.36 -17.28 -4.06
CA LEU A 117 12.74 -18.33 -3.23
C LEU A 117 11.71 -17.75 -2.26
N TRP A 118 12.00 -16.60 -1.65
CA TRP A 118 11.07 -15.90 -0.77
C TRP A 118 9.79 -15.50 -1.50
N ILE A 119 9.92 -14.92 -2.71
CA ILE A 119 8.79 -14.55 -3.56
C ILE A 119 7.94 -15.78 -3.89
N LEU A 120 8.57 -16.90 -4.30
CA LEU A 120 7.86 -18.12 -4.65
C LEU A 120 7.08 -18.71 -3.46
N ILE A 121 7.69 -18.77 -2.27
CA ILE A 121 7.05 -19.26 -1.04
C ILE A 121 5.88 -18.34 -0.66
N SER A 122 6.09 -17.03 -0.64
CA SER A 122 5.05 -16.05 -0.30
C SER A 122 3.89 -16.10 -1.30
N SER A 123 4.19 -16.19 -2.61
CA SER A 123 3.16 -16.32 -3.65
C SER A 123 2.37 -17.62 -3.51
N LEU A 124 3.05 -18.74 -3.20
CA LEU A 124 2.37 -20.04 -3.00
C LEU A 124 1.40 -19.98 -1.81
N ILE A 125 1.83 -19.40 -0.68
CA ILE A 125 0.98 -19.24 0.51
C ILE A 125 -0.22 -18.34 0.16
N ALA A 126 0.01 -17.24 -0.55
CA ALA A 126 -1.05 -16.32 -0.98
C ALA A 126 -2.06 -17.02 -1.90
N VAL A 127 -1.60 -17.76 -2.90
CA VAL A 127 -2.47 -18.48 -3.85
C VAL A 127 -3.28 -19.56 -3.16
N VAL A 128 -2.65 -20.37 -2.28
CA VAL A 128 -3.36 -21.41 -1.54
C VAL A 128 -4.42 -20.79 -0.62
N GLY A 129 -4.08 -19.78 0.16
CA GLY A 129 -5.04 -19.10 1.02
C GLY A 129 -6.16 -18.40 0.23
N ALA A 130 -5.83 -17.73 -0.87
CA ALA A 130 -6.81 -17.12 -1.76
C ALA A 130 -7.77 -18.15 -2.36
N TYR A 131 -7.26 -19.30 -2.81
CA TYR A 131 -8.08 -20.39 -3.37
C TYR A 131 -9.03 -21.00 -2.34
N LEU A 132 -8.57 -21.16 -1.09
CA LEU A 132 -9.39 -21.68 0.01
C LEU A 132 -10.55 -20.73 0.37
N LEU A 133 -10.37 -19.42 0.18
CA LEU A 133 -11.43 -18.43 0.38
C LEU A 133 -12.40 -18.41 -0.80
N ASN A 134 -11.89 -18.13 -1.99
CA ASN A 134 -12.65 -18.08 -3.23
C ASN A 134 -11.68 -18.12 -4.43
N PRO A 135 -11.92 -18.96 -5.47
CA PRO A 135 -11.07 -19.00 -6.66
C PRO A 135 -10.87 -17.64 -7.35
N TRP A 136 -11.85 -16.74 -7.29
CA TRP A 136 -11.72 -15.38 -7.83
C TRP A 136 -10.66 -14.53 -7.11
N CYS A 137 -10.37 -14.82 -5.83
CA CYS A 137 -9.27 -14.17 -5.12
C CYS A 137 -7.91 -14.46 -5.80
N VAL A 138 -7.73 -15.69 -6.32
CA VAL A 138 -6.51 -16.06 -7.07
C VAL A 138 -6.41 -15.25 -8.37
N VAL A 139 -7.53 -15.10 -9.09
CA VAL A 139 -7.57 -14.31 -10.33
C VAL A 139 -7.18 -12.85 -10.05
N LEU A 140 -7.77 -12.25 -9.01
CA LEU A 140 -7.46 -10.87 -8.61
C LEU A 140 -6.00 -10.72 -8.17
N PHE A 141 -5.46 -11.69 -7.42
CA PHE A 141 -4.05 -11.70 -7.03
C PHE A 141 -3.11 -11.74 -8.23
N VAL A 142 -3.38 -12.62 -9.21
CA VAL A 142 -2.58 -12.70 -10.44
C VAL A 142 -2.65 -11.40 -11.25
N ILE A 143 -3.85 -10.80 -11.37
CA ILE A 143 -4.01 -9.50 -12.05
C ILE A 143 -3.18 -8.43 -11.32
N ALA A 144 -3.26 -8.36 -9.99
CA ALA A 144 -2.49 -7.40 -9.20
C ALA A 144 -0.97 -7.57 -9.41
N LEU A 145 -0.45 -8.81 -9.40
CA LEU A 145 0.97 -9.07 -9.69
C LEU A 145 1.38 -8.69 -11.12
N CYS A 146 0.54 -8.94 -12.11
CA CYS A 146 0.80 -8.51 -13.49
C CYS A 146 0.86 -6.97 -13.59
N LEU A 147 -0.04 -6.27 -12.89
CA LEU A 147 -0.03 -4.81 -12.84
C LEU A 147 1.20 -4.26 -12.12
N GLU A 148 1.67 -4.92 -11.04
CA GLU A 148 2.91 -4.57 -10.35
C GLU A 148 4.12 -4.67 -11.30
N MET A 149 4.27 -5.79 -12.00
CA MET A 149 5.35 -5.96 -12.98
C MET A 149 5.28 -4.94 -14.12
N TYR A 150 4.08 -4.55 -14.53
CA TYR A 150 3.87 -3.53 -15.55
C TYR A 150 4.23 -2.13 -15.02
N TYR A 151 3.84 -1.82 -13.78
CA TYR A 151 4.21 -0.57 -13.09
C TYR A 151 5.73 -0.38 -13.02
N CYS A 152 6.47 -1.41 -12.60
CA CYS A 152 7.93 -1.36 -12.55
C CYS A 152 8.55 -1.02 -13.91
N LYS A 153 8.04 -1.64 -15.01
CA LYS A 153 8.52 -1.35 -16.38
C LYS A 153 8.21 0.07 -16.84
N LEU A 154 7.17 0.70 -16.32
CA LEU A 154 6.79 2.07 -16.67
C LEU A 154 7.60 3.14 -15.92
N SER A 155 8.36 2.79 -14.90
CA SER A 155 9.03 3.74 -14.00
C SER A 155 9.87 4.80 -14.72
N GLN A 156 10.61 4.41 -15.76
CA GLN A 156 11.41 5.32 -16.58
C GLN A 156 10.72 5.78 -17.87
N VAL A 157 9.50 5.29 -18.14
CA VAL A 157 8.81 5.53 -19.41
C VAL A 157 7.73 6.59 -19.26
N SER A 158 6.89 6.52 -18.22
CA SER A 158 5.70 7.36 -18.09
C SER A 158 5.38 7.77 -16.66
N ALA A 159 5.09 9.05 -16.47
CA ALA A 159 4.57 9.57 -15.20
C ALA A 159 3.15 9.09 -14.88
N TRP A 160 2.39 8.59 -15.88
CA TRP A 160 1.03 8.07 -15.71
C TRP A 160 0.98 6.68 -15.03
N LYS A 161 2.14 6.10 -14.69
CA LYS A 161 2.24 4.84 -13.93
C LYS A 161 1.41 4.85 -12.64
N PHE A 162 1.16 6.00 -12.04
CA PHE A 162 0.35 6.14 -10.82
C PHE A 162 -1.08 5.59 -10.97
N LEU A 163 -1.66 5.63 -12.18
CA LEU A 163 -2.98 5.03 -12.43
C LEU A 163 -2.94 3.51 -12.29
N ILE A 164 -1.85 2.90 -12.74
CA ILE A 164 -1.65 1.44 -12.62
C ILE A 164 -1.56 1.03 -11.16
N THR A 165 -0.82 1.78 -10.34
CA THR A 165 -0.71 1.51 -8.89
C THR A 165 -2.08 1.59 -8.21
N GLY A 166 -2.88 2.63 -8.49
CA GLY A 166 -4.21 2.76 -7.92
C GLY A 166 -5.13 1.59 -8.27
N VAL A 167 -5.16 1.20 -9.56
CA VAL A 167 -5.94 0.04 -10.01
C VAL A 167 -5.43 -1.26 -9.37
N MET A 168 -4.12 -1.47 -9.34
CA MET A 168 -3.49 -2.65 -8.76
C MET A 168 -3.87 -2.85 -7.28
N VAL A 169 -3.75 -1.80 -6.47
CA VAL A 169 -4.08 -1.87 -5.04
C VAL A 169 -5.57 -2.06 -4.83
N ALA A 170 -6.42 -1.41 -5.63
CA ALA A 170 -7.87 -1.62 -5.58
C ALA A 170 -8.26 -3.05 -5.97
N VAL A 171 -7.66 -3.63 -7.01
CA VAL A 171 -7.84 -5.04 -7.39
C VAL A 171 -7.45 -5.98 -6.25
N GLY A 172 -6.30 -5.72 -5.59
CA GLY A 172 -5.85 -6.49 -4.43
C GLY A 172 -6.84 -6.41 -3.26
N ALA A 173 -7.37 -5.21 -2.98
CA ALA A 173 -8.36 -5.01 -1.93
C ALA A 173 -9.70 -5.72 -2.24
N MET A 174 -10.12 -5.75 -3.50
CA MET A 174 -11.34 -6.45 -3.92
C MET A 174 -11.28 -7.97 -3.69
N ALA A 175 -10.11 -8.57 -3.50
CA ALA A 175 -10.02 -9.96 -3.08
C ALA A 175 -10.71 -10.21 -1.73
N GLY A 176 -10.65 -9.23 -0.79
CA GLY A 176 -11.41 -9.31 0.47
C GLY A 176 -12.92 -9.25 0.26
N TRP A 177 -13.39 -8.50 -0.74
CA TRP A 177 -14.81 -8.43 -1.10
C TRP A 177 -15.34 -9.78 -1.58
N VAL A 178 -14.70 -10.35 -2.61
CA VAL A 178 -15.13 -11.61 -3.22
C VAL A 178 -14.86 -12.84 -2.34
N ALA A 179 -14.01 -12.70 -1.31
CA ALA A 179 -13.76 -13.77 -0.35
C ALA A 179 -14.98 -14.08 0.54
N VAL A 180 -15.91 -13.14 0.68
CA VAL A 180 -16.99 -13.22 1.68
C VAL A 180 -18.40 -13.16 1.08
N VAL A 181 -18.53 -12.87 -0.22
CA VAL A 181 -19.83 -12.80 -0.89
C VAL A 181 -19.79 -13.53 -2.24
N ASP A 182 -20.84 -14.30 -2.52
CA ASP A 182 -21.00 -14.99 -3.81
C ASP A 182 -21.51 -14.05 -4.91
N GLU A 183 -22.38 -13.10 -4.54
CA GLU A 183 -22.96 -12.11 -5.44
C GLU A 183 -22.42 -10.70 -5.08
N VAL A 184 -21.78 -10.07 -6.05
CA VAL A 184 -21.18 -8.75 -5.86
C VAL A 184 -22.23 -7.67 -6.11
N ALA A 185 -22.58 -6.90 -5.08
CA ALA A 185 -23.36 -5.67 -5.22
C ALA A 185 -22.56 -4.63 -6.00
N LEU A 186 -22.83 -4.46 -7.29
CA LEU A 186 -21.99 -3.75 -8.25
C LEU A 186 -21.71 -2.30 -7.82
N VAL A 187 -22.72 -1.55 -7.39
CA VAL A 187 -22.55 -0.11 -7.07
C VAL A 187 -21.67 0.09 -5.86
N PRO A 188 -21.93 -0.53 -4.67
CA PRO A 188 -21.02 -0.42 -3.53
C PRO A 188 -19.60 -0.91 -3.83
N ALA A 189 -19.46 -2.01 -4.56
CA ALA A 189 -18.16 -2.57 -4.95
C ALA A 189 -17.36 -1.60 -5.84
N LEU A 190 -18.00 -0.97 -6.83
CA LEU A 190 -17.38 0.04 -7.69
C LEU A 190 -16.96 1.28 -6.90
N VAL A 191 -17.82 1.76 -5.98
CA VAL A 191 -17.50 2.91 -5.12
C VAL A 191 -16.31 2.58 -4.23
N PHE A 192 -16.28 1.38 -3.65
CA PHE A 192 -15.14 0.92 -2.85
C PHE A 192 -13.85 0.81 -3.69
N PHE A 193 -13.94 0.25 -4.88
CA PHE A 193 -12.81 0.16 -5.81
C PHE A 193 -12.22 1.55 -6.13
N ILE A 194 -13.08 2.52 -6.48
CA ILE A 194 -12.67 3.90 -6.76
C ILE A 194 -12.06 4.55 -5.50
N TRP A 195 -12.65 4.31 -4.34
CA TRP A 195 -12.14 4.80 -3.06
C TRP A 195 -10.69 4.37 -2.83
N ILE A 196 -10.42 3.06 -2.89
CA ILE A 196 -9.07 2.52 -2.65
C ILE A 196 -8.10 2.96 -3.73
N ALA A 197 -8.50 2.95 -5.01
CA ALA A 197 -7.65 3.43 -6.10
C ALA A 197 -7.26 4.91 -5.92
N ALA A 198 -8.23 5.76 -5.61
CA ALA A 198 -8.00 7.19 -5.42
C ALA A 198 -7.14 7.46 -4.17
N TRP A 199 -7.39 6.74 -3.07
CA TRP A 199 -6.57 6.82 -1.87
C TRP A 199 -5.10 6.44 -2.15
N GLU A 200 -4.85 5.33 -2.85
CA GLU A 200 -3.50 4.89 -3.20
C GLU A 200 -2.79 5.94 -4.07
N ILE A 201 -3.46 6.45 -5.10
CA ILE A 201 -2.88 7.44 -6.00
C ILE A 201 -2.52 8.73 -5.25
N GLY A 202 -3.50 9.32 -4.56
CA GLY A 202 -3.35 10.63 -3.94
C GLY A 202 -2.65 10.61 -2.59
N GLY A 203 -2.84 9.55 -1.80
CA GLY A 203 -2.31 9.47 -0.44
C GLY A 203 -0.92 8.82 -0.35
N ARG A 204 -0.58 7.98 -1.33
CA ARG A 204 0.64 7.20 -1.27
C ARG A 204 1.52 7.39 -2.49
N ASN A 205 1.09 7.01 -3.69
CA ASN A 205 1.97 6.95 -4.84
C ASN A 205 2.57 8.32 -5.22
N ILE A 206 1.74 9.33 -5.55
CA ILE A 206 2.24 10.66 -5.94
C ILE A 206 2.97 11.34 -4.78
N VAL A 207 2.53 11.10 -3.55
CA VAL A 207 3.14 11.69 -2.35
C VAL A 207 4.52 11.08 -2.07
N ASN A 208 4.69 9.77 -2.26
CA ASN A 208 5.99 9.10 -2.17
C ASN A 208 6.94 9.62 -3.26
N ASP A 209 6.48 9.68 -4.51
CA ASP A 209 7.23 10.26 -5.62
C ASP A 209 7.68 11.71 -5.32
N TRP A 210 6.86 12.48 -4.58
CA TRP A 210 7.22 13.83 -4.16
C TRP A 210 8.36 13.85 -3.13
N SER A 211 8.36 12.91 -2.19
CA SER A 211 9.43 12.83 -1.19
C SER A 211 10.78 12.44 -1.80
N ASP A 212 10.74 11.65 -2.87
CA ASP A 212 11.92 11.08 -3.53
C ASP A 212 12.36 11.86 -4.80
N ILE A 213 11.82 13.08 -5.03
CA ILE A 213 11.99 13.82 -6.29
C ILE A 213 13.47 14.02 -6.71
N GLU A 214 14.37 14.29 -5.77
CA GLU A 214 15.80 14.47 -6.07
C GLU A 214 16.42 13.16 -6.56
N GLU A 215 16.06 12.03 -5.95
CA GLU A 215 16.51 10.70 -6.34
C GLU A 215 15.93 10.30 -7.70
N ASP A 216 14.65 10.56 -7.92
CA ASP A 216 13.94 10.25 -9.18
C ASP A 216 14.54 11.00 -10.37
N ILE A 217 14.87 12.28 -10.19
CA ILE A 217 15.56 13.07 -11.22
C ILE A 217 16.93 12.43 -11.55
N TYR A 218 17.69 12.05 -10.52
CA TYR A 218 19.00 11.43 -10.71
C TYR A 218 18.93 10.09 -11.45
N LEU A 219 17.91 9.27 -11.13
CA LEU A 219 17.71 7.94 -11.72
C LEU A 219 16.98 7.98 -13.08
N GLY A 220 16.51 9.15 -13.50
CA GLY A 220 15.70 9.30 -14.72
C GLY A 220 14.31 8.68 -14.61
N ILE A 221 13.77 8.53 -13.39
CA ILE A 221 12.43 8.02 -13.14
C ILE A 221 11.41 9.12 -13.49
N LYS A 222 10.39 8.75 -14.25
CA LYS A 222 9.33 9.67 -14.65
C LYS A 222 8.17 9.56 -13.66
N THR A 223 8.12 10.53 -12.75
CA THR A 223 7.03 10.68 -11.79
C THR A 223 6.27 11.99 -12.02
N VAL A 224 5.07 12.10 -11.45
CA VAL A 224 4.25 13.31 -11.62
C VAL A 224 5.00 14.56 -11.14
N PRO A 225 5.61 14.60 -9.94
CA PRO A 225 6.35 15.78 -9.49
C PRO A 225 7.59 16.08 -10.36
N VAL A 226 8.27 15.06 -10.90
CA VAL A 226 9.44 15.24 -11.79
C VAL A 226 9.03 15.83 -13.14
N VAL A 227 7.97 15.30 -13.76
CA VAL A 227 7.58 15.67 -15.14
C VAL A 227 6.71 16.92 -15.17
N TYR A 228 5.77 17.06 -14.23
CA TYR A 228 4.77 18.15 -14.26
C TYR A 228 4.94 19.17 -13.13
N GLY A 229 5.90 18.95 -12.23
CA GLY A 229 6.21 19.84 -11.11
C GLY A 229 5.25 19.74 -9.93
N HIS A 230 5.65 20.36 -8.82
CA HIS A 230 4.94 20.29 -7.53
C HIS A 230 3.50 20.82 -7.59
N LYS A 231 3.23 21.86 -8.41
CA LYS A 231 1.89 22.45 -8.51
C LYS A 231 0.87 21.45 -9.06
N VAL A 232 1.22 20.77 -10.17
CA VAL A 232 0.33 19.76 -10.79
C VAL A 232 0.20 18.56 -9.87
N ALA A 233 1.31 18.07 -9.31
CA ALA A 233 1.30 16.96 -8.35
C ALA A 233 0.37 17.26 -7.16
N GLY A 234 0.48 18.45 -6.57
CA GLY A 234 -0.34 18.85 -5.44
C GLY A 234 -1.85 18.90 -5.74
N TRP A 235 -2.23 19.42 -6.93
CA TRP A 235 -3.63 19.42 -7.34
C TRP A 235 -4.16 18.00 -7.64
N LEU A 236 -3.35 17.12 -8.22
CA LEU A 236 -3.72 15.73 -8.42
C LEU A 236 -3.89 15.00 -7.10
N ILE A 237 -2.97 15.18 -6.14
CA ILE A 237 -3.10 14.64 -4.77
C ILE A 237 -4.44 15.09 -4.17
N LEU A 238 -4.73 16.39 -4.17
CA LEU A 238 -5.97 16.93 -3.60
C LEU A 238 -7.20 16.35 -4.30
N PHE A 239 -7.21 16.30 -5.63
CA PHE A 239 -8.31 15.73 -6.40
C PHE A 239 -8.60 14.28 -6.03
N PHE A 240 -7.58 13.40 -6.06
CA PHE A 240 -7.76 12.00 -5.74
C PHE A 240 -8.15 11.77 -4.28
N LEU A 241 -7.62 12.56 -3.34
CA LEU A 241 -8.02 12.43 -1.94
C LEU A 241 -9.43 12.96 -1.65
N LEU A 242 -9.90 13.96 -2.38
CA LEU A 242 -11.31 14.37 -2.33
C LEU A 242 -12.23 13.28 -2.87
N VAL A 243 -11.83 12.60 -3.97
CA VAL A 243 -12.56 11.43 -4.49
C VAL A 243 -12.57 10.31 -3.47
N ALA A 244 -11.43 9.99 -2.84
CA ALA A 244 -11.35 8.93 -1.83
C ALA A 244 -12.26 9.22 -0.62
N VAL A 245 -12.22 10.44 -0.08
CA VAL A 245 -13.09 10.85 1.04
C VAL A 245 -14.55 10.85 0.60
N GLY A 246 -14.88 11.36 -0.57
CA GLY A 246 -16.24 11.34 -1.12
C GLY A 246 -16.80 9.94 -1.27
N CYS A 247 -16.03 9.00 -1.82
CA CYS A 247 -16.40 7.59 -1.95
C CYS A 247 -16.56 6.91 -0.57
N SER A 248 -15.65 7.19 0.39
CA SER A 248 -15.78 6.63 1.74
C SER A 248 -17.07 7.09 2.43
N LEU A 249 -17.46 8.36 2.27
CA LEU A 249 -18.73 8.86 2.79
C LEU A 249 -19.95 8.28 2.04
N LEU A 250 -19.84 8.07 0.72
CA LEU A 250 -20.93 7.51 -0.10
C LEU A 250 -21.23 6.04 0.24
N ILE A 251 -20.26 5.27 0.69
CA ILE A 251 -20.46 3.89 1.16
C ILE A 251 -21.46 3.85 2.33
N GLY A 252 -21.46 4.85 3.22
CA GLY A 252 -22.39 4.92 4.36
C GLY A 252 -23.85 4.74 3.97
N PRO A 253 -24.45 5.65 3.18
CA PRO A 253 -25.86 5.53 2.75
C PRO A 253 -26.11 4.34 1.80
N LEU A 254 -25.14 3.94 0.96
CA LEU A 254 -25.30 2.79 0.07
C LEU A 254 -25.49 1.47 0.82
N LEU A 255 -24.88 1.34 2.01
CA LEU A 255 -24.93 0.12 2.84
C LEU A 255 -25.69 0.33 4.16
N ASN A 256 -26.38 1.47 4.32
CA ASN A 256 -27.10 1.83 5.53
C ASN A 256 -26.24 1.79 6.80
N LEU A 257 -24.97 2.19 6.69
CA LEU A 257 -24.10 2.34 7.85
C LEU A 257 -24.53 3.55 8.68
N ASN A 258 -24.37 3.46 9.99
CA ASN A 258 -24.87 4.45 10.93
C ASN A 258 -24.08 5.77 10.95
N GLY A 259 -24.57 6.77 11.70
CA GLY A 259 -23.94 8.08 11.82
C GLY A 259 -22.55 8.06 12.43
N ILE A 260 -22.18 7.02 13.21
CA ILE A 260 -20.84 6.83 13.77
C ILE A 260 -19.84 6.58 12.66
N TYR A 261 -20.20 5.73 11.67
CA TYR A 261 -19.38 5.53 10.49
C TYR A 261 -19.16 6.84 9.73
N LEU A 262 -20.23 7.57 9.43
CA LEU A 262 -20.13 8.82 8.66
C LEU A 262 -19.27 9.87 9.36
N ALA A 263 -19.47 10.04 10.67
CA ALA A 263 -18.68 10.95 11.48
C ALA A 263 -17.19 10.55 11.50
N GLY A 264 -16.92 9.24 11.74
CA GLY A 264 -15.56 8.70 11.73
C GLY A 264 -14.88 8.84 10.38
N ALA A 265 -15.56 8.51 9.28
CA ALA A 265 -15.02 8.65 7.93
C ALA A 265 -14.71 10.11 7.57
N LEU A 266 -15.56 11.06 7.98
CA LEU A 266 -15.33 12.48 7.78
C LEU A 266 -14.12 12.99 8.59
N ILE A 267 -14.05 12.63 9.87
CA ILE A 267 -12.95 13.03 10.76
C ILE A 267 -11.62 12.45 10.25
N GLU A 268 -11.60 11.16 9.93
CA GLU A 268 -10.38 10.49 9.47
C GLU A 268 -9.97 10.99 8.08
N GLY A 269 -10.90 11.16 7.16
CA GLY A 269 -10.64 11.74 5.85
C GLY A 269 -10.03 13.15 5.94
N TRP A 270 -10.54 13.96 6.87
CA TRP A 270 -9.97 15.28 7.14
C TRP A 270 -8.58 15.18 7.78
N TYR A 271 -8.44 14.42 8.87
CA TYR A 271 -7.21 14.37 9.68
C TYR A 271 -6.05 13.68 8.96
N ALA A 272 -6.31 12.52 8.34
CA ALA A 272 -5.27 11.74 7.71
C ALA A 272 -4.94 12.20 6.28
N LEU A 273 -5.92 12.71 5.54
CA LEU A 273 -5.77 12.97 4.10
C LEU A 273 -5.82 14.47 3.76
N LEU A 274 -6.94 15.16 4.00
CA LEU A 274 -7.14 16.52 3.48
C LEU A 274 -6.30 17.58 4.21
N TYR A 275 -6.25 17.56 5.53
CA TYR A 275 -5.48 18.53 6.31
C TYR A 275 -3.98 18.51 6.00
N PRO A 276 -3.30 17.34 5.99
CA PRO A 276 -1.88 17.30 5.59
C PRO A 276 -1.67 17.65 4.12
N THR A 277 -2.63 17.35 3.23
CA THR A 277 -2.57 17.80 1.82
C THR A 277 -2.58 19.34 1.71
N ILE A 278 -3.45 20.02 2.46
CA ILE A 278 -3.47 21.49 2.49
C ILE A 278 -2.13 22.03 3.02
N LYS A 279 -1.52 21.38 4.00
CA LYS A 279 -0.18 21.75 4.48
C LYS A 279 0.87 21.57 3.39
N LEU A 280 0.83 20.47 2.63
CA LEU A 280 1.76 20.19 1.53
C LEU A 280 1.63 21.24 0.41
N LEU A 281 0.40 21.62 0.07
CA LEU A 281 0.16 22.69 -0.92
C LEU A 281 0.71 24.06 -0.49
N LYS A 282 0.70 24.37 0.81
CA LYS A 282 1.23 25.62 1.36
C LYS A 282 2.74 25.58 1.57
N ASN A 283 3.28 24.43 1.89
CA ASN A 283 4.71 24.21 2.12
C ASN A 283 5.15 22.94 1.38
N PRO A 284 5.60 23.07 0.11
CA PRO A 284 5.94 21.93 -0.77
C PRO A 284 7.30 21.33 -0.41
N ALA A 285 7.47 20.85 0.83
CA ALA A 285 8.69 20.24 1.32
C ALA A 285 8.57 18.70 1.40
N PRO A 286 9.64 17.93 1.12
CA PRO A 286 9.66 16.46 1.21
C PRO A 286 9.19 15.94 2.57
N GLU A 287 9.56 16.61 3.68
CA GLU A 287 9.18 16.22 5.04
C GLU A 287 7.67 16.33 5.27
N VAL A 288 7.01 17.30 4.61
CA VAL A 288 5.55 17.45 4.66
C VAL A 288 4.89 16.35 3.83
N ALA A 289 5.45 15.99 2.69
CA ALA A 289 4.99 14.89 1.86
C ALA A 289 5.04 13.57 2.63
N ILE A 290 6.15 13.25 3.28
CA ILE A 290 6.28 12.04 4.13
C ILE A 290 5.29 12.05 5.30
N THR A 291 4.99 13.20 5.88
CA THR A 291 3.96 13.27 6.92
C THR A 291 2.59 12.87 6.39
N LEU A 292 2.22 13.31 5.18
CA LEU A 292 0.99 12.89 4.50
C LEU A 292 1.04 11.40 4.18
N PHE A 293 2.14 10.91 3.59
CA PHE A 293 2.33 9.50 3.25
C PHE A 293 2.13 8.57 4.46
N ASN A 294 2.78 8.87 5.59
CA ASN A 294 2.68 8.07 6.80
C ASN A 294 1.25 8.03 7.37
N ARG A 295 0.54 9.17 7.36
CA ARG A 295 -0.87 9.23 7.79
C ARG A 295 -1.79 8.49 6.84
N ALA A 296 -1.63 8.71 5.54
CA ALA A 296 -2.40 8.03 4.52
C ALA A 296 -2.18 6.51 4.55
N SER A 297 -0.96 6.05 4.85
CA SER A 297 -0.67 4.62 4.98
C SER A 297 -1.47 3.93 6.10
N LEU A 298 -1.81 4.64 7.18
CA LEU A 298 -2.63 4.13 8.28
C LEU A 298 -4.13 4.26 8.03
N TYR A 299 -4.55 5.10 7.08
CA TYR A 299 -5.95 5.41 6.82
C TYR A 299 -6.85 4.18 6.63
N PRO A 300 -6.53 3.15 5.82
CA PRO A 300 -7.39 1.97 5.68
C PRO A 300 -7.55 1.18 6.98
N LEU A 301 -6.53 1.13 7.82
CA LEU A 301 -6.59 0.46 9.12
C LEU A 301 -7.52 1.20 10.09
N VAL A 302 -7.43 2.53 10.12
CA VAL A 302 -8.34 3.35 10.94
C VAL A 302 -9.77 3.25 10.41
N MET A 303 -9.97 3.29 9.07
CA MET A 303 -11.29 3.10 8.48
C MET A 303 -11.89 1.72 8.77
N LEU A 304 -11.09 0.65 8.72
CA LEU A 304 -11.52 -0.68 9.16
C LEU A 304 -11.99 -0.66 10.62
N THR A 305 -11.22 -0.01 11.50
CA THR A 305 -11.59 0.12 12.92
C THR A 305 -12.90 0.90 13.09
N ILE A 306 -13.07 2.02 12.34
CA ILE A 306 -14.31 2.83 12.37
C ILE A 306 -15.51 2.01 11.92
N VAL A 307 -15.40 1.25 10.81
CA VAL A 307 -16.48 0.37 10.34
C VAL A 307 -16.83 -0.66 11.41
N VAL A 308 -15.84 -1.38 11.94
CA VAL A 308 -16.06 -2.40 12.99
C VAL A 308 -16.75 -1.79 14.20
N ILE A 309 -16.28 -0.65 14.71
CA ILE A 309 -16.92 0.04 15.84
C ILE A 309 -18.36 0.42 15.51
N SER A 310 -18.63 0.91 14.30
CA SER A 310 -19.98 1.31 13.89
C SER A 310 -20.99 0.15 13.84
N LEU A 311 -20.54 -1.09 13.62
CA LEU A 311 -21.39 -2.27 13.61
C LEU A 311 -21.89 -2.67 15.01
N TYR A 312 -21.14 -2.32 16.06
CA TYR A 312 -21.48 -2.70 17.44
C TYR A 312 -22.17 -1.61 18.25
N LEU A 313 -22.06 -0.36 17.81
CA LEU A 313 -22.68 0.75 18.52
C LEU A 313 -24.06 1.08 17.96
N PRO A 314 -25.04 1.44 18.83
CA PRO A 314 -26.36 1.85 18.37
C PRO A 314 -26.24 3.09 17.46
N PRO A 315 -27.14 3.24 16.47
CA PRO A 315 -27.12 4.41 15.61
C PRO A 315 -27.19 5.69 16.45
N LEU A 316 -26.29 6.61 16.20
CA LEU A 316 -26.49 8.00 16.62
C LEU A 316 -27.71 8.51 15.82
N LEU A 317 -28.76 8.91 16.52
CA LEU A 317 -30.08 9.29 16.03
C LEU A 317 -30.10 9.90 14.64
#